data_5e9a77712db3948a16c109e0662af7f8
#
_entry.id   5e9a77712db3948a16c109e0662af7f8
#
_cell.length_a   1.000
_cell.length_b   1.000
_cell.length_c   1.000
_cell.angle_alpha   90.00
_cell.angle_beta   90.00
_cell.angle_gamma   90.00
#
_symmetry.space_group_name_H-M   'P 1'
#
loop_
_entity.id
_entity.type
_entity.pdbx_description
1 polymer ?
#
loop_
_entity_poly.entity_id
_entity_poly.type
_entity_poly.pdbx_seq_one_letter_code
_entity_poly.pdbx_strand_id
1 'polypeptide(L)'
;LRLLFLLLACVALPTIAQVKPTVAVLGDSYSTFAGFIPVGNACWYNNPADLKRTDVTKVEQTWWWQVVKEGGYKLGTIESYSGATICNTGYRDEDYSDRSFVTRCTNLGNPDIILICGATNDSWANVPIGEYKYSGWKRAELYCFRSAMAKMLSDIKQHYPNIDVYFILNNGLKKEINESVLEICKHY
;
A
#
# COMPACT_ATOMS: atom_id res chain seq x y z
N LEU A 1 -25.05 -67.95 15.01
CA LEU A 1 -24.71 -66.59 15.37
C LEU A 1 -23.72 -66.09 14.32
N ARG A 2 -24.20 -65.20 13.38
CA ARG A 2 -23.31 -64.57 12.34
C ARG A 2 -22.85 -63.24 12.85
N LEU A 3 -21.54 -63.07 13.10
CA LEU A 3 -20.91 -61.82 13.47
C LEU A 3 -20.69 -60.96 12.19
N LEU A 4 -21.36 -59.82 12.10
CA LEU A 4 -21.21 -58.87 11.02
C LEU A 4 -20.10 -57.87 11.43
N PHE A 5 -18.92 -57.93 10.82
CA PHE A 5 -17.86 -56.95 10.98
C PHE A 5 -18.15 -55.76 10.09
N LEU A 6 -18.52 -54.63 10.67
CA LEU A 6 -18.63 -53.33 9.99
C LEU A 6 -17.20 -52.74 9.89
N LEU A 7 -16.61 -52.79 8.70
CA LEU A 7 -15.35 -52.04 8.40
C LEU A 7 -15.68 -50.58 8.21
N LEU A 8 -15.40 -49.75 9.21
CA LEU A 8 -15.46 -48.29 9.07
C LEU A 8 -14.23 -47.82 8.27
N ALA A 9 -14.41 -47.60 6.98
CA ALA A 9 -13.38 -46.96 6.16
C ALA A 9 -13.32 -45.47 6.50
N CYS A 10 -12.36 -45.03 7.30
CA CYS A 10 -12.01 -43.61 7.46
C CYS A 10 -11.42 -43.08 6.16
N VAL A 11 -12.26 -42.46 5.34
CA VAL A 11 -11.77 -41.68 4.18
C VAL A 11 -11.14 -40.41 4.74
N ALA A 12 -9.80 -40.35 4.79
CA ALA A 12 -9.08 -39.13 5.07
C ALA A 12 -9.28 -38.20 3.85
N LEU A 13 -10.19 -37.23 4.00
CA LEU A 13 -10.31 -36.17 3.00
C LEU A 13 -8.99 -35.36 3.01
N PRO A 14 -8.36 -35.14 1.83
CA PRO A 14 -7.19 -34.28 1.77
C PRO A 14 -7.58 -32.89 2.26
N THR A 15 -6.96 -32.41 3.32
CA THR A 15 -7.04 -31.01 3.74
C THR A 15 -6.37 -30.18 2.64
N ILE A 16 -7.16 -29.53 1.81
CA ILE A 16 -6.64 -28.52 0.86
C ILE A 16 -6.06 -27.43 1.73
N ALA A 17 -4.74 -27.31 1.75
CA ALA A 17 -4.07 -26.22 2.45
C ALA A 17 -4.58 -24.90 1.84
N GLN A 18 -5.28 -24.13 2.63
CA GLN A 18 -5.81 -22.83 2.18
C GLN A 18 -4.63 -21.93 1.82
N VAL A 19 -4.53 -21.54 0.55
CA VAL A 19 -3.49 -20.62 0.08
C VAL A 19 -3.75 -19.26 0.74
N LYS A 20 -2.78 -18.78 1.51
CA LYS A 20 -2.88 -17.49 2.19
C LYS A 20 -2.74 -16.37 1.17
N PRO A 21 -3.68 -15.41 1.12
CA PRO A 21 -3.55 -14.25 0.24
C PRO A 21 -2.26 -13.47 0.54
N THR A 22 -1.60 -13.00 -0.51
CA THR A 22 -0.39 -12.18 -0.43
C THR A 22 -0.78 -10.71 -0.38
N VAL A 23 -0.29 -9.98 0.62
CA VAL A 23 -0.53 -8.56 0.82
C VAL A 23 0.70 -7.75 0.42
N ALA A 24 0.55 -6.80 -0.51
CA ALA A 24 1.56 -5.78 -0.78
C ALA A 24 1.15 -4.42 -0.21
N VAL A 25 2.14 -3.59 0.08
CA VAL A 25 1.94 -2.23 0.62
C VAL A 25 2.59 -1.22 -0.31
N LEU A 26 1.82 -0.20 -0.70
CA LEU A 26 2.31 1.02 -1.33
C LEU A 26 2.26 2.13 -0.27
N GLY A 27 3.44 2.64 0.14
CA GLY A 27 3.49 3.48 1.32
C GLY A 27 4.52 4.61 1.31
N ASP A 28 4.38 5.48 2.32
CA ASP A 28 5.33 6.52 2.69
C ASP A 28 6.22 6.11 3.88
N SER A 29 6.73 7.09 4.66
CA SER A 29 7.59 6.86 5.83
C SER A 29 7.00 5.91 6.86
N TYR A 30 5.70 6.00 7.12
CA TYR A 30 5.00 5.15 8.12
C TYR A 30 4.94 3.67 7.73
N SER A 31 5.23 3.37 6.48
CA SER A 31 5.24 1.99 5.98
C SER A 31 6.65 1.46 5.72
N THR A 32 7.70 2.27 5.90
CA THR A 32 9.09 1.81 5.73
C THR A 32 9.56 0.99 6.94
N PHE A 33 10.47 0.06 6.71
CA PHE A 33 11.31 -0.57 7.73
C PHE A 33 12.57 -1.11 7.06
N ALA A 34 13.73 -0.88 7.69
CA ALA A 34 15.03 -1.29 7.13
C ALA A 34 15.09 -2.80 6.84
N GLY A 35 15.46 -3.16 5.63
CA GLY A 35 15.52 -4.54 5.16
C GLY A 35 14.20 -5.09 4.59
N PHE A 36 13.10 -4.32 4.62
CA PHE A 36 11.79 -4.73 4.08
C PHE A 36 11.32 -3.91 2.88
N ILE A 37 11.96 -2.78 2.61
CA ILE A 37 11.68 -1.93 1.45
C ILE A 37 12.73 -2.12 0.36
N PRO A 38 12.48 -1.72 -0.90
CA PRO A 38 13.45 -1.77 -1.98
C PRO A 38 14.77 -1.09 -1.63
N VAL A 39 15.89 -1.66 -2.08
CA VAL A 39 17.21 -1.06 -1.91
C VAL A 39 17.26 0.29 -2.61
N GLY A 40 17.75 1.32 -1.91
CA GLY A 40 17.81 2.69 -2.40
C GLY A 40 16.61 3.55 -2.00
N ASN A 41 15.50 2.97 -1.55
CA ASN A 41 14.41 3.75 -1.01
C ASN A 41 14.77 4.37 0.35
N ALA A 42 14.41 5.64 0.56
CA ALA A 42 14.60 6.29 1.84
C ALA A 42 13.75 5.61 2.93
N CYS A 43 14.37 5.33 4.08
CA CYS A 43 13.77 4.63 5.20
C CYS A 43 13.62 5.55 6.42
N TRP A 44 12.46 5.44 7.10
CA TRP A 44 12.22 6.15 8.36
C TRP A 44 12.53 5.27 9.58
N TYR A 45 12.06 4.04 9.58
CA TYR A 45 12.29 3.09 10.65
C TYR A 45 13.55 2.28 10.38
N ASN A 46 14.70 2.83 10.82
CA ASN A 46 16.01 2.24 10.60
C ASN A 46 16.29 1.09 11.60
N ASN A 47 17.26 0.26 11.25
CA ASN A 47 17.79 -0.76 12.16
C ASN A 47 19.34 -0.64 12.20
N PRO A 48 19.96 -0.22 13.33
CA PRO A 48 19.32 0.11 14.60
C PRO A 48 18.44 1.38 14.54
N ALA A 49 17.39 1.41 15.39
CA ALA A 49 16.45 2.51 15.42
C ALA A 49 17.08 3.81 15.98
N ASP A 50 16.69 4.95 15.40
CA ASP A 50 16.99 6.26 15.98
C ASP A 50 15.92 6.61 17.01
N LEU A 51 16.20 6.31 18.29
CA LEU A 51 15.26 6.52 19.39
C LEU A 51 14.94 8.00 19.68
N LYS A 52 15.64 8.96 19.03
CA LYS A 52 15.26 10.37 19.09
C LYS A 52 14.12 10.71 18.16
N ARG A 53 13.86 9.85 17.17
CA ARG A 53 12.88 10.08 16.11
C ARG A 53 11.67 9.17 16.18
N THR A 54 11.84 7.97 16.73
CA THR A 54 10.78 6.94 16.78
C THR A 54 11.01 5.94 17.88
N ASP A 55 9.93 5.36 18.38
CA ASP A 55 9.90 4.22 19.31
C ASP A 55 9.74 2.87 18.57
N VAL A 56 9.56 2.89 17.26
CA VAL A 56 9.51 1.69 16.42
C VAL A 56 10.94 1.15 16.25
N THR A 57 11.23 0.06 16.93
CA THR A 57 12.56 -0.58 16.98
C THR A 57 12.58 -1.96 16.32
N LYS A 58 11.41 -2.53 16.05
CA LYS A 58 11.25 -3.88 15.49
C LYS A 58 10.16 -3.84 14.41
N VAL A 59 10.30 -4.69 13.40
CA VAL A 59 9.35 -4.78 12.30
C VAL A 59 7.94 -5.16 12.79
N GLU A 60 7.84 -5.93 13.86
CA GLU A 60 6.57 -6.35 14.47
C GLU A 60 5.73 -5.18 14.98
N GLN A 61 6.33 -4.02 15.18
CA GLN A 61 5.64 -2.81 15.63
C GLN A 61 5.07 -2.01 14.45
N THR A 62 5.39 -2.35 13.21
CA THR A 62 4.82 -1.68 12.04
C THR A 62 3.36 -2.08 11.84
N TRP A 63 2.53 -1.13 11.39
CA TRP A 63 1.11 -1.36 11.20
C TRP A 63 0.83 -2.50 10.19
N TRP A 64 1.58 -2.55 9.08
CA TRP A 64 1.39 -3.56 8.05
C TRP A 64 1.82 -4.96 8.50
N TRP A 65 2.83 -5.06 9.36
CA TRP A 65 3.20 -6.36 9.94
C TRP A 65 2.07 -6.93 10.79
N GLN A 66 1.46 -6.08 11.63
CA GLN A 66 0.34 -6.49 12.48
C GLN A 66 -0.85 -6.94 11.61
N VAL A 67 -1.23 -6.17 10.57
CA VAL A 67 -2.29 -6.55 9.63
C VAL A 67 -2.01 -7.90 8.97
N VAL A 68 -0.78 -8.11 8.48
CA VAL A 68 -0.40 -9.37 7.83
C VAL A 68 -0.45 -10.55 8.80
N LYS A 69 -0.01 -10.37 10.05
CA LYS A 69 0.01 -11.42 11.07
C LYS A 69 -1.38 -11.75 11.57
N GLU A 70 -2.17 -10.76 11.95
CA GLU A 70 -3.51 -10.94 12.50
C GLU A 70 -4.50 -11.48 11.44
N GLY A 71 -4.36 -11.00 10.19
CA GLY A 71 -5.14 -11.50 9.06
C GLY A 71 -4.70 -12.87 8.55
N GLY A 72 -3.57 -13.40 9.05
CA GLY A 72 -3.03 -14.68 8.59
C GLY A 72 -2.55 -14.65 7.14
N TYR A 73 -2.23 -13.48 6.61
CA TYR A 73 -1.78 -13.25 5.25
C TYR A 73 -0.31 -13.64 5.03
N LYS A 74 0.09 -13.73 3.76
CA LYS A 74 1.49 -13.78 3.34
C LYS A 74 1.98 -12.36 3.07
N LEU A 75 3.16 -12.01 3.59
CA LEU A 75 3.79 -10.74 3.28
C LEU A 75 4.33 -10.75 1.84
N GLY A 76 3.91 -9.78 1.05
CA GLY A 76 4.42 -9.47 -0.29
C GLY A 76 5.40 -8.30 -0.27
N THR A 77 5.38 -7.51 -1.32
CA THR A 77 6.26 -6.33 -1.48
C THR A 77 5.82 -5.18 -0.57
N ILE A 78 6.78 -4.56 0.12
CA ILE A 78 6.60 -3.29 0.84
C ILE A 78 7.22 -2.19 -0.01
N GLU A 79 6.49 -1.70 -1.00
CA GLU A 79 6.93 -0.62 -1.89
C GLU A 79 6.70 0.74 -1.22
N SER A 80 7.59 1.07 -0.26
CA SER A 80 7.48 2.26 0.55
C SER A 80 8.72 3.14 0.46
N TYR A 81 8.53 4.46 0.49
CA TYR A 81 9.59 5.45 0.38
C TYR A 81 9.32 6.61 1.36
N SER A 82 10.21 6.84 2.32
CA SER A 82 10.06 7.90 3.31
C SER A 82 10.01 9.29 2.66
N GLY A 83 8.99 10.07 2.98
CA GLY A 83 8.78 11.42 2.44
C GLY A 83 8.04 11.46 1.09
N ALA A 84 7.74 10.31 0.47
CA ALA A 84 7.07 10.27 -0.82
C ALA A 84 5.65 10.85 -0.75
N THR A 85 5.28 11.59 -1.78
CA THR A 85 3.94 12.11 -2.09
C THR A 85 3.22 11.20 -3.08
N ILE A 86 1.91 11.28 -3.17
CA ILE A 86 1.14 10.58 -4.21
C ILE A 86 1.45 11.19 -5.58
N CYS A 87 1.43 12.53 -5.67
CA CYS A 87 1.79 13.24 -6.89
C CYS A 87 3.30 13.46 -7.02
N ASN A 88 3.73 13.96 -8.17
CA ASN A 88 5.15 14.23 -8.46
C ASN A 88 5.67 15.52 -7.81
N THR A 89 4.82 16.32 -7.16
CA THR A 89 5.27 17.48 -6.38
C THR A 89 5.60 17.05 -4.95
N GLY A 90 6.80 17.36 -4.51
CA GLY A 90 7.29 17.12 -3.16
C GLY A 90 7.33 18.37 -2.29
N TYR A 91 8.08 18.29 -1.19
CA TYR A 91 8.33 19.42 -0.31
C TYR A 91 9.05 20.54 -1.04
N ARG A 92 8.63 21.79 -0.83
CA ARG A 92 9.19 22.99 -1.46
C ARG A 92 9.13 22.95 -2.99
N ASP A 93 8.07 22.35 -3.52
CA ASP A 93 7.84 22.16 -4.95
C ASP A 93 8.94 21.36 -5.68
N GLU A 94 9.73 20.57 -4.94
CA GLU A 94 10.73 19.66 -5.53
C GLU A 94 10.05 18.59 -6.39
N ASP A 95 10.73 18.16 -7.45
CA ASP A 95 10.27 17.06 -8.32
C ASP A 95 10.51 15.69 -7.64
N TYR A 96 9.45 15.01 -7.29
CA TYR A 96 9.45 13.67 -6.71
C TYR A 96 8.99 12.58 -7.69
N SER A 97 9.04 12.86 -9.01
CA SER A 97 8.65 11.90 -10.05
C SER A 97 9.46 10.59 -10.03
N ASP A 98 10.61 10.57 -9.38
CA ASP A 98 11.45 9.38 -9.17
C ASP A 98 10.97 8.48 -8.00
N ARG A 99 10.13 9.02 -7.10
CA ARG A 99 9.74 8.36 -5.85
C ARG A 99 8.28 8.45 -5.48
N SER A 100 7.46 9.17 -6.25
CA SER A 100 6.02 9.35 -5.97
C SER A 100 5.24 8.03 -6.03
N PHE A 101 4.09 7.98 -5.38
CA PHE A 101 3.24 6.80 -5.42
C PHE A 101 2.76 6.50 -6.83
N VAL A 102 2.37 7.52 -7.62
CA VAL A 102 1.92 7.34 -9.00
C VAL A 102 2.99 6.71 -9.89
N THR A 103 4.26 6.91 -9.58
CA THR A 103 5.38 6.30 -10.32
C THR A 103 5.66 4.85 -9.89
N ARG A 104 5.48 4.54 -8.58
CA ARG A 104 5.84 3.24 -8.00
C ARG A 104 4.70 2.23 -7.93
N CYS A 105 3.47 2.63 -8.24
CA CYS A 105 2.24 1.87 -7.99
C CYS A 105 2.15 0.52 -8.72
N THR A 106 2.98 0.27 -9.71
CA THR A 106 3.05 -1.01 -10.43
C THR A 106 4.22 -1.92 -10.00
N ASN A 107 5.00 -1.51 -8.99
CA ASN A 107 6.16 -2.26 -8.50
C ASN A 107 5.82 -3.17 -7.29
N LEU A 108 4.62 -3.71 -7.23
CA LEU A 108 4.10 -4.42 -6.06
C LEU A 108 4.23 -5.96 -6.14
N GLY A 109 4.92 -6.46 -7.16
CA GLY A 109 5.05 -7.91 -7.38
C GLY A 109 3.73 -8.54 -7.82
N ASN A 110 3.36 -9.66 -7.21
CA ASN A 110 2.12 -10.38 -7.51
C ASN A 110 1.26 -10.52 -6.24
N PRO A 111 0.64 -9.45 -5.76
CA PRO A 111 -0.22 -9.50 -4.59
C PRO A 111 -1.63 -10.00 -4.91
N ASP A 112 -2.34 -10.47 -3.89
CA ASP A 112 -3.78 -10.69 -3.91
C ASP A 112 -4.53 -9.48 -3.33
N ILE A 113 -3.85 -8.72 -2.45
CA ILE A 113 -4.39 -7.53 -1.79
C ILE A 113 -3.34 -6.41 -1.82
N ILE A 114 -3.75 -5.20 -2.15
CA ILE A 114 -2.91 -4.00 -2.06
C ILE A 114 -3.45 -3.08 -0.96
N LEU A 115 -2.57 -2.71 -0.03
CA LEU A 115 -2.83 -1.69 0.98
C LEU A 115 -2.05 -0.42 0.62
N ILE A 116 -2.76 0.71 0.48
CA ILE A 116 -2.16 2.02 0.18
C ILE A 116 -2.24 2.88 1.44
N CYS A 117 -1.08 3.33 1.95
CA CYS A 117 -0.99 4.23 3.09
C CYS A 117 -0.16 5.46 2.70
N GLY A 118 -0.83 6.57 2.39
CA GLY A 118 -0.19 7.77 1.84
C GLY A 118 -1.03 9.03 1.99
N ALA A 119 -0.74 10.04 1.17
CA ALA A 119 -1.32 11.39 1.19
C ALA A 119 -0.87 12.28 2.36
N THR A 120 -0.16 11.74 3.35
CA THR A 120 0.36 12.51 4.48
C THR A 120 1.34 13.58 4.00
N ASN A 121 2.31 13.18 3.18
CA ASN A 121 3.29 14.12 2.65
C ASN A 121 2.69 15.11 1.66
N ASP A 122 1.69 14.72 0.87
CA ASP A 122 0.94 15.65 0.01
C ASP A 122 0.26 16.75 0.83
N SER A 123 -0.36 16.38 1.94
CA SER A 123 -0.99 17.33 2.88
C SER A 123 0.05 18.26 3.52
N TRP A 124 1.17 17.72 3.99
CA TRP A 124 2.20 18.50 4.70
C TRP A 124 3.04 19.37 3.77
N ALA A 125 3.36 18.88 2.57
CA ALA A 125 4.09 19.63 1.55
C ALA A 125 3.21 20.70 0.88
N ASN A 126 1.90 20.72 1.13
CA ASN A 126 0.95 21.65 0.52
C ASN A 126 0.92 21.54 -1.02
N VAL A 127 0.96 20.30 -1.54
CA VAL A 127 1.00 20.08 -2.98
C VAL A 127 -0.24 20.67 -3.68
N PRO A 128 -0.14 21.04 -4.98
CA PRO A 128 -1.29 21.48 -5.76
C PRO A 128 -2.38 20.40 -5.80
N ILE A 129 -3.61 20.76 -5.46
CA ILE A 129 -4.75 19.81 -5.46
C ILE A 129 -5.13 19.40 -6.88
N GLY A 130 -5.21 20.34 -7.82
CA GLY A 130 -5.59 20.12 -9.21
C GLY A 130 -7.07 19.77 -9.39
N GLU A 131 -7.42 19.43 -10.64
CA GLU A 131 -8.77 19.06 -11.03
C GLU A 131 -8.98 17.55 -10.98
N TYR A 132 -10.24 17.12 -10.80
CA TYR A 132 -10.62 15.72 -10.96
C TYR A 132 -10.52 15.33 -12.43
N LYS A 133 -9.70 14.32 -12.71
CA LYS A 133 -9.50 13.80 -14.05
C LYS A 133 -9.25 12.29 -14.01
N TYR A 134 -10.04 11.55 -14.74
CA TYR A 134 -10.06 10.08 -14.67
C TYR A 134 -9.54 9.38 -15.95
N SER A 135 -9.08 10.14 -16.95
CA SER A 135 -8.48 9.61 -18.18
C SER A 135 -7.66 10.67 -18.92
N GLY A 136 -6.80 10.24 -19.85
CA GLY A 136 -6.06 11.13 -20.75
C GLY A 136 -5.12 12.12 -20.03
N TRP A 137 -4.48 11.68 -18.94
CA TRP A 137 -3.55 12.52 -18.18
C TRP A 137 -2.34 12.93 -18.98
N LYS A 138 -1.98 14.21 -18.85
CA LYS A 138 -0.69 14.74 -19.32
C LYS A 138 0.31 14.65 -18.17
N ARG A 139 1.62 14.57 -18.51
CA ARG A 139 2.70 14.50 -17.50
C ARG A 139 2.62 15.62 -16.46
N ALA A 140 2.34 16.86 -16.89
CA ALA A 140 2.23 18.01 -16.00
C ALA A 140 1.09 17.89 -14.97
N GLU A 141 0.02 17.18 -15.29
CA GLU A 141 -1.11 16.99 -14.39
C GLU A 141 -0.79 16.04 -13.23
N LEU A 142 0.24 15.20 -13.38
CA LEU A 142 0.70 14.29 -12.34
C LEU A 142 1.46 15.01 -11.20
N TYR A 143 1.70 16.30 -11.36
CA TYR A 143 2.21 17.17 -10.29
C TYR A 143 1.08 17.73 -9.40
N CYS A 144 -0.17 17.36 -9.67
CA CYS A 144 -1.33 17.68 -8.84
C CYS A 144 -1.90 16.41 -8.20
N PHE A 145 -2.35 16.53 -6.96
CA PHE A 145 -2.81 15.40 -6.13
C PHE A 145 -3.92 14.58 -6.78
N ARG A 146 -5.02 15.25 -7.18
CA ARG A 146 -6.22 14.55 -7.72
C ARG A 146 -5.92 13.76 -8.97
N SER A 147 -5.22 14.37 -9.92
CA SER A 147 -4.88 13.70 -11.19
C SER A 147 -3.91 12.55 -10.97
N ALA A 148 -2.90 12.73 -10.11
CA ALA A 148 -1.93 11.69 -9.79
C ALA A 148 -2.58 10.51 -9.07
N MET A 149 -3.44 10.77 -8.09
CA MET A 149 -4.16 9.72 -7.35
C MET A 149 -5.10 8.93 -8.27
N ALA A 150 -5.87 9.63 -9.12
CA ALA A 150 -6.76 8.97 -10.07
C ALA A 150 -5.97 8.10 -11.06
N LYS A 151 -4.85 8.61 -11.60
CA LYS A 151 -3.97 7.82 -12.46
C LYS A 151 -3.39 6.61 -11.73
N MET A 152 -2.90 6.78 -10.52
CA MET A 152 -2.36 5.69 -9.69
C MET A 152 -3.37 4.55 -9.53
N LEU A 153 -4.62 4.85 -9.16
CA LEU A 153 -5.65 3.81 -9.01
C LEU A 153 -6.02 3.18 -10.36
N SER A 154 -6.07 3.97 -11.43
CA SER A 154 -6.26 3.44 -12.80
C SER A 154 -5.16 2.46 -13.19
N ASP A 155 -3.89 2.83 -12.96
CA ASP A 155 -2.74 2.00 -13.28
C ASP A 155 -2.73 0.71 -12.44
N ILE A 156 -3.05 0.79 -11.16
CA ILE A 156 -3.18 -0.39 -10.29
C ILE A 156 -4.26 -1.33 -10.82
N LYS A 157 -5.45 -0.83 -11.15
CA LYS A 157 -6.55 -1.68 -11.68
C LYS A 157 -6.22 -2.32 -13.02
N GLN A 158 -5.44 -1.64 -13.87
CA GLN A 158 -5.02 -2.18 -15.16
C GLN A 158 -3.90 -3.21 -15.02
N HIS A 159 -2.95 -2.95 -14.12
CA HIS A 159 -1.78 -3.81 -13.93
C HIS A 159 -2.09 -5.04 -13.07
N TYR A 160 -2.99 -4.90 -12.11
CA TYR A 160 -3.41 -5.94 -11.18
C TYR A 160 -4.93 -6.20 -11.31
N PRO A 161 -5.39 -6.88 -12.35
CA PRO A 161 -6.82 -7.14 -12.53
C PRO A 161 -7.36 -8.06 -11.42
N ASN A 162 -8.59 -7.79 -10.97
CA ASN A 162 -9.31 -8.59 -9.97
C ASN A 162 -8.66 -8.65 -8.58
N ILE A 163 -7.94 -7.60 -8.20
CA ILE A 163 -7.29 -7.50 -6.89
C ILE A 163 -8.09 -6.58 -5.96
N ASP A 164 -8.05 -6.88 -4.66
CA ASP A 164 -8.61 -6.01 -3.65
C ASP A 164 -7.62 -4.88 -3.30
N VAL A 165 -8.08 -3.63 -3.41
CA VAL A 165 -7.29 -2.43 -3.11
C VAL A 165 -7.94 -1.65 -1.99
N TYR A 166 -7.19 -1.40 -0.92
CA TYR A 166 -7.64 -0.61 0.22
C TYR A 166 -6.77 0.62 0.40
N PHE A 167 -7.39 1.80 0.36
CA PHE A 167 -6.72 3.05 0.70
C PHE A 167 -6.97 3.38 2.17
N ILE A 168 -5.90 3.45 2.96
CA ILE A 168 -5.95 3.80 4.38
C ILE A 168 -6.01 5.32 4.49
N LEU A 169 -7.20 5.85 4.80
CA LEU A 169 -7.41 7.28 4.98
C LEU A 169 -6.87 7.71 6.34
N ASN A 170 -5.77 8.46 6.33
CA ASN A 170 -5.17 8.98 7.55
C ASN A 170 -6.00 10.16 8.10
N ASN A 171 -5.98 10.33 9.41
CA ASN A 171 -6.62 11.49 10.07
C ASN A 171 -5.67 12.70 10.09
N GLY A 172 -6.23 13.89 10.36
CA GLY A 172 -5.43 15.12 10.52
C GLY A 172 -4.82 15.67 9.23
N LEU A 173 -5.20 15.14 8.07
CA LEU A 173 -4.82 15.70 6.77
C LEU A 173 -5.70 16.89 6.40
N LYS A 174 -5.24 17.70 5.44
CA LYS A 174 -6.06 18.77 4.87
C LYS A 174 -7.38 18.23 4.35
N LYS A 175 -8.46 19.02 4.58
CA LYS A 175 -9.82 18.63 4.21
C LYS A 175 -9.92 18.27 2.73
N GLU A 176 -9.32 19.07 1.84
CA GLU A 176 -9.35 18.87 0.40
C GLU A 176 -8.64 17.56 -0.02
N ILE A 177 -7.60 17.14 0.70
CA ILE A 177 -6.93 15.85 0.49
C ILE A 177 -7.89 14.72 0.83
N ASN A 178 -8.49 14.74 2.04
CA ASN A 178 -9.40 13.68 2.47
C ASN A 178 -10.65 13.57 1.57
N GLU A 179 -11.24 14.69 1.20
CA GLU A 179 -12.39 14.73 0.28
C GLU A 179 -12.01 14.16 -1.10
N SER A 180 -10.80 14.51 -1.59
CA SER A 180 -10.31 13.98 -2.87
C SER A 180 -10.06 12.48 -2.83
N VAL A 181 -9.51 11.96 -1.73
CA VAL A 181 -9.32 10.51 -1.54
C VAL A 181 -10.66 9.79 -1.61
N LEU A 182 -11.66 10.26 -0.85
CA LEU A 182 -12.98 9.64 -0.81
C LEU A 182 -13.66 9.66 -2.19
N GLU A 183 -13.62 10.80 -2.88
CA GLU A 183 -14.25 10.95 -4.20
C GLU A 183 -13.57 10.08 -5.26
N ILE A 184 -12.24 10.03 -5.28
CA ILE A 184 -11.49 9.25 -6.26
C ILE A 184 -11.64 7.75 -5.99
N CYS A 185 -11.56 7.32 -4.72
CA CYS A 185 -11.78 5.91 -4.37
C CYS A 185 -13.21 5.44 -4.69
N LYS A 186 -14.21 6.33 -4.59
CA LYS A 186 -15.58 6.01 -4.98
C LYS A 186 -15.76 5.83 -6.49
N HIS A 187 -14.93 6.50 -7.29
CA HIS A 187 -14.96 6.37 -8.75
C HIS A 187 -14.43 5.01 -9.21
N TYR A 188 -13.42 4.47 -8.54
CA TYR A 188 -12.77 3.19 -8.90
C TYR A 188 -13.29 2.01 -8.12
#